data_a530ba6031ff27e8b057cd1065f3ade1
#
_entry.id   a530ba6031ff27e8b057cd1065f3ade1
#
_cell.length_a   1.000
_cell.length_b   1.000
_cell.length_c   1.000
_cell.angle_alpha   90.00
_cell.angle_beta   90.00
_cell.angle_gamma   90.00
#
_symmetry.space_group_name_H-M   'P 1'
#
loop_
_entity.id
_entity.type
_entity.pdbx_description
1 polymer ?
#
loop_
_entity_poly.entity_id
_entity_poly.type
_entity_poly.pdbx_seq_one_letter_code
_entity_poly.pdbx_strand_id
1 'polypeptide(L)'
;MRKVEIYGLRIDEDIDSKTDLPKLIVDKAKKQSHGIKDDDVVVITSKVVSKVEGRVHKLNAIKPSRKAHFFSKFYRTPPEAMELYLREGEIRAVIPIEKLANKYGYLFEEYTRSKEDAQKVIREHPYIFLIDVKNRLLSWGGVDFSNSPPGHCASIPKNPDESARRIREEIRKLTGKETAVVIADTEWKLDKFGTVDVAIGSSGIQPISRNFGSKDLYGKPKFGGVDDLTDLVSASANLLFGQTDEATPVAIIRGLKYEKSEKGVEDAAYPRKAYRDAIRMFVLENIKFKLLSLLSKVF
;
A
#
# COMPACT_ATOMS: atom_id res chain seq x y z
N MET A 1 16.66 13.27 -24.35
CA MET A 1 15.38 12.60 -24.12
C MET A 1 15.43 11.96 -22.73
N ARG A 2 14.43 12.20 -21.88
CA ARG A 2 14.33 11.49 -20.59
C ARG A 2 13.60 10.17 -20.83
N LYS A 3 14.17 9.06 -20.35
CA LYS A 3 13.59 7.71 -20.47
C LYS A 3 13.57 7.08 -19.10
N VAL A 4 12.44 6.48 -18.71
CA VAL A 4 12.30 5.64 -17.54
C VAL A 4 11.85 4.26 -18.01
N GLU A 5 12.50 3.22 -17.51
CA GLU A 5 12.22 1.82 -17.84
C GLU A 5 11.81 1.09 -16.57
N ILE A 6 10.86 0.17 -16.69
CA ILE A 6 10.40 -0.67 -15.58
C ILE A 6 10.62 -2.13 -15.98
N TYR A 7 11.33 -2.88 -15.14
CA TYR A 7 11.62 -4.30 -15.31
C TYR A 7 10.96 -5.09 -14.19
N GLY A 8 9.97 -5.92 -14.51
CA GLY A 8 9.39 -6.87 -13.56
C GLY A 8 10.32 -8.06 -13.37
N LEU A 9 10.53 -8.48 -12.13
CA LEU A 9 11.31 -9.67 -11.82
C LEU A 9 10.35 -10.81 -11.45
N ARG A 10 10.23 -11.78 -12.34
CA ARG A 10 9.45 -12.99 -12.10
C ARG A 10 10.18 -13.89 -11.11
N ILE A 11 9.47 -14.30 -10.07
CA ILE A 11 9.97 -15.17 -9.00
C ILE A 11 8.96 -16.31 -8.83
N ASP A 12 9.33 -17.48 -9.38
CA ASP A 12 8.47 -18.68 -9.32
C ASP A 12 8.75 -19.53 -8.07
N GLU A 13 9.81 -19.20 -7.31
CA GLU A 13 10.17 -19.88 -6.08
C GLU A 13 9.25 -19.49 -4.92
N ASP A 14 8.91 -20.44 -4.07
CA ASP A 14 8.20 -20.15 -2.82
C ASP A 14 9.06 -19.27 -1.91
N ILE A 15 8.47 -18.19 -1.42
CA ILE A 15 9.11 -17.24 -0.52
C ILE A 15 8.58 -17.47 0.89
N ASP A 16 9.51 -17.68 1.83
CA ASP A 16 9.24 -17.87 3.25
C ASP A 16 10.27 -17.14 4.13
N SER A 17 10.22 -17.39 5.43
CA SER A 17 11.13 -16.78 6.41
C SER A 17 12.60 -17.25 6.31
N LYS A 18 12.92 -18.23 5.48
CA LYS A 18 14.30 -18.71 5.22
C LYS A 18 14.87 -18.14 3.94
N THR A 19 14.06 -17.42 3.16
CA THR A 19 14.45 -16.86 1.87
C THR A 19 15.37 -15.65 2.08
N ASP A 20 16.56 -15.70 1.47
CA ASP A 20 17.43 -14.52 1.36
C ASP A 20 16.92 -13.63 0.22
N LEU A 21 15.97 -12.75 0.55
CA LEU A 21 15.29 -11.90 -0.42
C LEU A 21 16.25 -10.96 -1.20
N PRO A 22 17.20 -10.26 -0.56
CA PRO A 22 18.14 -9.41 -1.30
C PRO A 22 18.96 -10.19 -2.32
N LYS A 23 19.47 -11.36 -1.94
CA LYS A 23 20.24 -12.22 -2.88
C LYS A 23 19.35 -12.71 -4.02
N LEU A 24 18.13 -13.15 -3.73
CA LEU A 24 17.17 -13.58 -4.75
C LEU A 24 16.89 -12.45 -5.75
N ILE A 25 16.63 -11.22 -5.27
CA ILE A 25 16.43 -10.05 -6.13
C ILE A 25 17.65 -9.80 -7.03
N VAL A 26 18.84 -9.79 -6.46
CA VAL A 26 20.09 -9.57 -7.23
C VAL A 26 20.29 -10.65 -8.30
N ASP A 27 20.04 -11.91 -7.97
CA ASP A 27 20.21 -13.03 -8.92
C ASP A 27 19.15 -13.00 -10.04
N LYS A 28 17.90 -12.65 -9.72
CA LYS A 28 16.84 -12.45 -10.74
C LYS A 28 17.13 -11.22 -11.61
N ALA A 29 17.59 -10.12 -11.01
CA ALA A 29 17.94 -8.91 -11.75
C ALA A 29 19.06 -9.17 -12.78
N LYS A 30 20.09 -9.94 -12.43
CA LYS A 30 21.16 -10.32 -13.38
C LYS A 30 20.60 -11.01 -14.62
N LYS A 31 19.59 -11.87 -14.45
CA LYS A 31 19.00 -12.65 -15.54
C LYS A 31 17.94 -11.88 -16.34
N GLN A 32 17.17 -11.00 -15.70
CA GLN A 32 15.93 -10.44 -16.27
C GLN A 32 16.00 -8.94 -16.58
N SER A 33 16.97 -8.20 -16.00
CA SER A 33 17.09 -6.73 -16.16
C SER A 33 18.52 -6.23 -16.39
N HIS A 34 19.41 -7.09 -16.81
CA HIS A 34 20.86 -6.78 -16.98
C HIS A 34 21.55 -6.31 -15.69
N GLY A 35 21.12 -6.87 -14.55
CA GLY A 35 21.63 -6.55 -13.23
C GLY A 35 21.08 -5.24 -12.64
N ILE A 36 21.41 -5.00 -11.38
CA ILE A 36 21.09 -3.76 -10.67
C ILE A 36 22.15 -2.71 -11.01
N LYS A 37 21.71 -1.47 -11.23
CA LYS A 37 22.58 -0.32 -11.54
C LYS A 37 22.45 0.76 -10.46
N ASP A 38 23.42 1.68 -10.45
CA ASP A 38 23.34 2.85 -9.60
C ASP A 38 22.09 3.67 -9.93
N ASP A 39 21.45 4.22 -8.90
CA ASP A 39 20.21 5.01 -8.96
C ASP A 39 18.98 4.22 -9.44
N ASP A 40 19.03 2.88 -9.57
CA ASP A 40 17.81 2.08 -9.73
C ASP A 40 16.94 2.18 -8.47
N VAL A 41 15.60 2.21 -8.67
CA VAL A 41 14.63 2.05 -7.59
C VAL A 41 14.09 0.63 -7.63
N VAL A 42 14.34 -0.14 -6.59
CA VAL A 42 13.81 -1.50 -6.42
C VAL A 42 12.50 -1.41 -5.66
N VAL A 43 11.39 -1.74 -6.31
CA VAL A 43 10.05 -1.76 -5.70
C VAL A 43 9.67 -3.20 -5.39
N ILE A 44 9.19 -3.46 -4.18
CA ILE A 44 8.90 -4.81 -3.68
C ILE A 44 7.51 -4.82 -3.06
N THR A 45 6.70 -5.82 -3.37
CA THR A 45 5.38 -5.96 -2.73
C THR A 45 5.52 -6.26 -1.23
N SER A 46 4.69 -5.64 -0.42
CA SER A 46 4.63 -5.81 1.04
C SER A 46 4.56 -7.27 1.45
N LYS A 47 3.77 -8.05 0.74
CA LYS A 47 3.54 -9.48 1.01
C LYS A 47 4.81 -10.32 1.00
N VAL A 48 5.70 -10.09 0.04
CA VAL A 48 6.97 -10.80 -0.06
C VAL A 48 7.85 -10.48 1.14
N VAL A 49 7.95 -9.19 1.49
CA VAL A 49 8.71 -8.77 2.68
C VAL A 49 8.09 -9.36 3.96
N SER A 50 6.76 -9.36 4.06
CA SER A 50 6.04 -9.95 5.19
C SER A 50 6.30 -11.44 5.36
N LYS A 51 6.33 -12.20 4.26
CA LYS A 51 6.66 -13.64 4.29
C LYS A 51 8.06 -13.87 4.83
N VAL A 52 9.05 -13.12 4.34
CA VAL A 52 10.45 -13.23 4.78
C VAL A 52 10.60 -12.81 6.26
N GLU A 53 9.83 -11.84 6.72
CA GLU A 53 9.86 -11.40 8.13
C GLU A 53 8.99 -12.24 9.07
N GLY A 54 8.42 -13.35 8.57
CA GLY A 54 7.59 -14.26 9.38
C GLY A 54 6.26 -13.62 9.84
N ARG A 55 5.76 -12.65 9.08
CA ARG A 55 4.48 -11.96 9.35
C ARG A 55 3.26 -12.71 8.77
N VAL A 56 3.42 -13.98 8.48
CA VAL A 56 2.33 -14.87 8.06
C VAL A 56 1.68 -15.48 9.29
N HIS A 57 0.38 -15.38 9.41
CA HIS A 57 -0.41 -15.81 10.54
C HIS A 57 -1.33 -16.97 10.16
N LYS A 58 -1.35 -18.03 10.98
CA LYS A 58 -2.34 -19.07 10.88
C LYS A 58 -3.56 -18.63 11.70
N LEU A 59 -4.71 -18.44 11.06
CA LEU A 59 -5.90 -17.85 11.69
C LEU A 59 -6.34 -18.62 12.94
N ASN A 60 -6.39 -19.94 12.86
CA ASN A 60 -6.83 -20.77 13.99
C ASN A 60 -5.86 -20.77 15.20
N ALA A 61 -4.65 -20.20 15.05
CA ALA A 61 -3.72 -20.01 16.16
C ALA A 61 -3.90 -18.66 16.87
N ILE A 62 -4.69 -17.76 16.29
CA ILE A 62 -4.97 -16.44 16.87
C ILE A 62 -6.03 -16.60 17.95
N LYS A 63 -5.77 -16.02 19.13
CA LYS A 63 -6.74 -15.96 20.23
C LYS A 63 -7.43 -14.58 20.18
N PRO A 64 -8.70 -14.51 19.75
CA PRO A 64 -9.42 -13.25 19.67
C PRO A 64 -9.72 -12.67 21.07
N SER A 65 -9.59 -11.36 21.19
CA SER A 65 -10.02 -10.61 22.37
C SER A 65 -11.55 -10.51 22.45
N ARG A 66 -12.08 -10.12 23.63
CA ARG A 66 -13.51 -9.82 23.79
C ARG A 66 -13.98 -8.74 22.82
N LYS A 67 -13.12 -7.74 22.53
CA LYS A 67 -13.39 -6.67 21.57
C LYS A 67 -13.52 -7.21 20.15
N ALA A 68 -12.63 -8.11 19.75
CA ALA A 68 -12.69 -8.76 18.43
C ALA A 68 -13.98 -9.58 18.27
N HIS A 69 -14.35 -10.38 19.26
CA HIS A 69 -15.61 -11.13 19.27
C HIS A 69 -16.85 -10.21 19.20
N PHE A 70 -16.81 -9.07 19.90
CA PHE A 70 -17.89 -8.11 19.85
C PHE A 70 -18.08 -7.54 18.45
N PHE A 71 -17.03 -7.00 17.82
CA PHE A 71 -17.13 -6.45 16.47
C PHE A 71 -17.45 -7.50 15.40
N SER A 72 -16.90 -8.71 15.53
CA SER A 72 -17.16 -9.85 14.64
C SER A 72 -18.67 -10.10 14.45
N LYS A 73 -19.47 -10.02 15.53
CA LYS A 73 -20.91 -10.23 15.49
C LYS A 73 -21.65 -9.20 14.60
N PHE A 74 -21.19 -7.95 14.59
CA PHE A 74 -21.83 -6.87 13.81
C PHE A 74 -21.35 -6.83 12.36
N TYR A 75 -20.10 -7.20 12.12
CA TYR A 75 -19.47 -7.05 10.80
C TYR A 75 -19.26 -8.37 10.06
N ARG A 76 -19.76 -9.50 10.56
CA ARG A 76 -19.63 -10.82 9.95
C ARG A 76 -18.21 -11.15 9.50
N THR A 77 -17.23 -10.63 10.24
CA THR A 77 -15.80 -10.85 10.02
C THR A 77 -15.33 -11.89 11.01
N PRO A 78 -14.55 -12.92 10.63
CA PRO A 78 -14.02 -13.88 11.57
C PRO A 78 -13.33 -13.19 12.76
N PRO A 79 -13.57 -13.65 14.02
CA PRO A 79 -13.00 -13.01 15.21
C PRO A 79 -11.46 -12.92 15.15
N GLU A 80 -10.81 -13.91 14.55
CA GLU A 80 -9.36 -14.00 14.38
C GLU A 80 -8.85 -12.90 13.43
N ALA A 81 -9.56 -12.67 12.31
CA ALA A 81 -9.26 -11.59 11.38
C ALA A 81 -9.48 -10.21 12.03
N MET A 82 -10.62 -10.05 12.74
CA MET A 82 -10.92 -8.82 13.48
C MET A 82 -9.85 -8.53 14.55
N GLU A 83 -9.34 -9.56 15.21
CA GLU A 83 -8.24 -9.41 16.17
C GLU A 83 -6.97 -8.88 15.51
N LEU A 84 -6.62 -9.39 14.33
CA LEU A 84 -5.47 -8.87 13.57
C LEU A 84 -5.67 -7.42 13.18
N TYR A 85 -6.84 -7.05 12.66
CA TYR A 85 -7.16 -5.66 12.33
C TYR A 85 -6.99 -4.72 13.52
N LEU A 86 -7.46 -5.13 14.70
CA LEU A 86 -7.33 -4.35 15.93
C LEU A 86 -5.88 -4.26 16.45
N ARG A 87 -5.03 -5.24 16.13
CA ARG A 87 -3.59 -5.22 16.48
C ARG A 87 -2.79 -4.31 15.56
N GLU A 88 -3.15 -4.21 14.28
CA GLU A 88 -2.42 -3.37 13.33
C GLU A 88 -2.67 -1.88 13.57
N GLY A 89 -3.89 -1.48 14.01
CA GLY A 89 -4.16 -0.07 14.27
C GLY A 89 -5.57 0.25 14.75
N GLU A 90 -5.94 1.53 14.61
CA GLU A 90 -7.25 2.03 15.00
C GLU A 90 -8.18 2.09 13.78
N ILE A 91 -9.33 1.41 13.85
CA ILE A 91 -10.35 1.46 12.79
C ILE A 91 -10.94 2.87 12.75
N ARG A 92 -10.78 3.58 11.63
CA ARG A 92 -11.27 4.95 11.41
C ARG A 92 -12.55 5.02 10.59
N ALA A 93 -12.72 4.09 9.65
CA ALA A 93 -13.92 4.01 8.84
C ALA A 93 -14.22 2.57 8.45
N VAL A 94 -15.50 2.33 8.16
CA VAL A 94 -16.01 1.02 7.72
C VAL A 94 -16.86 1.23 6.49
N ILE A 95 -16.52 0.54 5.40
CA ILE A 95 -17.20 0.64 4.12
C ILE A 95 -18.00 -0.64 3.90
N PRO A 96 -19.32 -0.58 3.79
CA PRO A 96 -20.17 -1.75 3.57
C PRO A 96 -20.17 -2.18 2.10
N ILE A 97 -19.08 -2.84 1.65
CA ILE A 97 -18.86 -3.18 0.25
C ILE A 97 -19.95 -4.11 -0.30
N GLU A 98 -20.45 -5.05 0.50
CA GLU A 98 -21.55 -5.93 0.11
C GLU A 98 -22.85 -5.13 -0.16
N LYS A 99 -23.14 -4.11 0.66
CA LYS A 99 -24.32 -3.25 0.43
C LYS A 99 -24.17 -2.43 -0.85
N LEU A 100 -22.95 -1.95 -1.12
CA LEU A 100 -22.65 -1.24 -2.37
C LEU A 100 -22.80 -2.17 -3.59
N ALA A 101 -22.24 -3.38 -3.52
CA ALA A 101 -22.35 -4.37 -4.59
C ALA A 101 -23.80 -4.80 -4.84
N ASN A 102 -24.59 -4.99 -3.79
CA ASN A 102 -26.01 -5.33 -3.94
C ASN A 102 -26.84 -4.18 -4.56
N LYS A 103 -26.49 -2.93 -4.28
CA LYS A 103 -27.19 -1.75 -4.83
C LYS A 103 -26.71 -1.39 -6.23
N TYR A 104 -25.45 -1.55 -6.52
CA TYR A 104 -24.79 -1.13 -7.76
C TYR A 104 -24.06 -2.30 -8.43
N GLY A 105 -24.71 -3.49 -8.46
CA GLY A 105 -24.12 -4.74 -8.94
C GLY A 105 -23.55 -4.65 -10.36
N TYR A 106 -24.19 -3.84 -11.23
CA TYR A 106 -23.71 -3.62 -12.60
C TYR A 106 -22.27 -3.08 -12.67
N LEU A 107 -21.83 -2.24 -11.68
CA LEU A 107 -20.46 -1.73 -11.63
C LEU A 107 -19.45 -2.84 -11.32
N PHE A 108 -19.83 -3.79 -10.47
CA PHE A 108 -18.96 -4.92 -10.13
C PHE A 108 -18.92 -5.95 -11.27
N GLU A 109 -20.06 -6.15 -11.95
CA GLU A 109 -20.14 -7.09 -13.06
C GLU A 109 -19.30 -6.70 -14.26
N GLU A 110 -19.17 -5.39 -14.54
CA GLU A 110 -18.37 -4.86 -15.64
C GLU A 110 -16.88 -5.23 -15.52
N TYR A 111 -16.36 -5.28 -14.29
CA TYR A 111 -14.93 -5.51 -14.01
C TYR A 111 -14.64 -6.90 -13.44
N THR A 112 -15.61 -7.83 -13.53
CA THR A 112 -15.47 -9.17 -12.96
C THR A 112 -15.28 -10.23 -14.04
N ARG A 113 -14.32 -11.15 -13.85
CA ARG A 113 -14.11 -12.31 -14.73
C ARG A 113 -15.06 -13.47 -14.40
N SER A 114 -15.36 -13.65 -13.10
CA SER A 114 -16.26 -14.69 -12.59
C SER A 114 -17.27 -14.06 -11.64
N LYS A 115 -18.53 -14.00 -12.03
CA LYS A 115 -19.61 -13.46 -11.19
C LYS A 115 -19.80 -14.28 -9.91
N GLU A 116 -19.65 -15.59 -10.00
CA GLU A 116 -19.79 -16.50 -8.85
C GLU A 116 -18.69 -16.24 -7.81
N ASP A 117 -17.42 -16.20 -8.26
CA ASP A 117 -16.29 -15.94 -7.37
C ASP A 117 -16.35 -14.55 -6.77
N ALA A 118 -16.71 -13.52 -7.56
CA ALA A 118 -16.87 -12.16 -7.05
C ALA A 118 -17.95 -12.08 -5.97
N GLN A 119 -19.10 -12.72 -6.16
CA GLN A 119 -20.15 -12.76 -5.16
C GLN A 119 -19.72 -13.54 -3.91
N LYS A 120 -18.94 -14.61 -4.06
CA LYS A 120 -18.37 -15.36 -2.94
C LYS A 120 -17.44 -14.48 -2.11
N VAL A 121 -16.47 -13.83 -2.73
CA VAL A 121 -15.50 -12.96 -2.06
C VAL A 121 -16.18 -11.78 -1.36
N ILE A 122 -17.19 -11.16 -1.99
CA ILE A 122 -17.96 -10.07 -1.36
C ILE A 122 -18.72 -10.55 -0.11
N ARG A 123 -19.26 -11.78 -0.14
CA ARG A 123 -19.93 -12.36 1.04
C ARG A 123 -18.95 -12.71 2.16
N GLU A 124 -17.75 -13.17 1.80
CA GLU A 124 -16.67 -13.48 2.76
C GLU A 124 -16.06 -12.23 3.38
N HIS A 125 -15.99 -11.13 2.60
CA HIS A 125 -15.44 -9.84 3.03
C HIS A 125 -16.46 -8.71 2.85
N PRO A 126 -17.57 -8.71 3.62
CA PRO A 126 -18.68 -7.78 3.42
C PRO A 126 -18.38 -6.32 3.74
N TYR A 127 -17.24 -6.06 4.41
CA TYR A 127 -16.80 -4.73 4.83
C TYR A 127 -15.30 -4.53 4.55
N ILE A 128 -14.96 -3.32 4.10
CA ILE A 128 -13.58 -2.83 4.10
C ILE A 128 -13.41 -1.96 5.35
N PHE A 129 -12.41 -2.29 6.16
CA PHE A 129 -12.02 -1.50 7.32
C PHE A 129 -10.84 -0.60 6.94
N LEU A 130 -10.99 0.72 7.04
CA LEU A 130 -9.88 1.64 6.92
C LEU A 130 -9.26 1.82 8.30
N ILE A 131 -8.03 1.38 8.42
CA ILE A 131 -7.30 1.30 9.69
C ILE A 131 -6.13 2.27 9.67
N ASP A 132 -6.03 3.07 10.71
CA ASP A 132 -4.91 4.00 10.93
C ASP A 132 -3.71 3.21 11.46
N VAL A 133 -2.76 2.93 10.57
CA VAL A 133 -1.48 2.29 10.88
C VAL A 133 -0.39 3.35 10.79
N LYS A 134 0.13 3.83 11.92
CA LYS A 134 1.17 4.86 11.98
C LYS A 134 0.85 6.12 11.13
N ASN A 135 -0.37 6.68 11.29
CA ASN A 135 -0.91 7.84 10.58
C ASN A 135 -1.17 7.63 9.07
N ARG A 136 -1.24 6.40 8.62
CA ARG A 136 -1.67 6.04 7.26
C ARG A 136 -2.94 5.23 7.33
N LEU A 137 -3.90 5.54 6.44
CA LEU A 137 -5.13 4.76 6.33
C LEU A 137 -4.89 3.63 5.34
N LEU A 138 -4.89 2.40 5.85
CA LEU A 138 -4.72 1.20 5.05
C LEU A 138 -5.99 0.34 5.10
N SER A 139 -6.35 -0.23 3.96
CA SER A 139 -7.45 -1.20 3.86
C SER A 139 -7.11 -2.43 4.68
N TRP A 140 -8.00 -2.83 5.58
CA TRP A 140 -7.80 -3.93 6.54
C TRP A 140 -6.50 -3.84 7.36
N GLY A 141 -5.89 -2.62 7.44
CA GLY A 141 -4.59 -2.43 8.11
C GLY A 141 -3.43 -3.13 7.42
N GLY A 142 -3.56 -3.40 6.11
CA GLY A 142 -2.58 -4.16 5.34
C GLY A 142 -2.57 -5.67 5.67
N VAL A 143 -3.63 -6.21 6.29
CA VAL A 143 -3.81 -7.65 6.45
C VAL A 143 -4.39 -8.23 5.17
N ASP A 144 -3.66 -9.14 4.53
CA ASP A 144 -3.99 -9.71 3.24
C ASP A 144 -4.10 -11.24 3.29
N PHE A 145 -5.19 -11.77 2.76
CA PHE A 145 -5.49 -13.20 2.68
C PHE A 145 -5.07 -13.82 1.35
N SER A 146 -4.84 -12.99 0.31
CA SER A 146 -4.49 -13.48 -1.01
C SER A 146 -3.07 -14.05 -1.06
N ASN A 147 -2.81 -14.99 -2.00
CA ASN A 147 -1.49 -15.61 -2.18
C ASN A 147 -0.84 -16.11 -0.87
N SER A 148 -1.69 -16.55 0.07
CA SER A 148 -1.33 -17.23 1.33
C SER A 148 -1.95 -18.62 1.34
N PRO A 149 -1.38 -19.62 2.04
CA PRO A 149 -2.02 -20.93 2.17
C PRO A 149 -3.42 -20.82 2.79
N PRO A 150 -4.34 -21.74 2.50
CA PRO A 150 -5.67 -21.75 3.10
C PRO A 150 -5.60 -21.61 4.65
N GLY A 151 -6.44 -20.74 5.22
CA GLY A 151 -6.45 -20.45 6.64
C GLY A 151 -5.28 -19.59 7.15
N HIS A 152 -4.51 -19.00 6.26
CA HIS A 152 -3.43 -18.07 6.61
C HIS A 152 -3.69 -16.69 5.99
N CYS A 153 -3.05 -15.67 6.56
CA CYS A 153 -2.98 -14.33 6.04
C CYS A 153 -1.62 -13.71 6.36
N ALA A 154 -1.26 -12.64 5.69
CA ALA A 154 -0.07 -11.87 5.99
C ALA A 154 -0.46 -10.50 6.54
N SER A 155 0.26 -10.00 7.56
CA SER A 155 0.24 -8.60 7.95
C SER A 155 1.43 -7.89 7.32
N ILE A 156 1.35 -6.57 7.11
CA ILE A 156 2.47 -5.80 6.60
C ILE A 156 3.72 -5.89 7.50
N PRO A 157 4.91 -5.62 6.99
CA PRO A 157 6.13 -5.52 7.80
C PRO A 157 5.94 -4.57 8.98
N LYS A 158 6.49 -4.91 10.15
CA LYS A 158 6.29 -4.12 11.37
C LYS A 158 6.86 -2.69 11.25
N ASN A 159 8.00 -2.56 10.59
CA ASN A 159 8.69 -1.30 10.33
C ASN A 159 9.11 -1.27 8.86
N PRO A 160 8.21 -0.91 7.91
CA PRO A 160 8.50 -1.03 6.48
C PRO A 160 9.71 -0.20 6.01
N ASP A 161 9.94 1.00 6.56
CA ASP A 161 11.12 1.81 6.22
C ASP A 161 12.41 1.13 6.66
N GLU A 162 12.42 0.50 7.83
CA GLU A 162 13.57 -0.27 8.31
C GLU A 162 13.81 -1.52 7.48
N SER A 163 12.74 -2.18 7.05
CA SER A 163 12.83 -3.32 6.13
C SER A 163 13.41 -2.88 4.78
N ALA A 164 12.96 -1.75 4.24
CA ALA A 164 13.50 -1.18 3.00
C ALA A 164 14.99 -0.83 3.15
N ARG A 165 15.39 -0.25 4.29
CA ARG A 165 16.80 0.08 4.58
C ARG A 165 17.67 -1.18 4.62
N ARG A 166 17.27 -2.22 5.35
CA ARG A 166 18.01 -3.47 5.41
C ARG A 166 18.17 -4.11 4.03
N ILE A 167 17.11 -4.17 3.24
CA ILE A 167 17.16 -4.73 1.90
C ILE A 167 18.10 -3.91 1.01
N ARG A 168 18.03 -2.57 1.06
CA ARG A 168 18.92 -1.66 0.32
C ARG A 168 20.39 -1.89 0.68
N GLU A 169 20.70 -1.98 1.96
CA GLU A 169 22.08 -2.23 2.43
C GLU A 169 22.63 -3.58 1.97
N GLU A 170 21.84 -4.64 2.01
CA GLU A 170 22.24 -5.95 1.52
C GLU A 170 22.40 -5.96 0.00
N ILE A 171 21.52 -5.31 -0.77
CA ILE A 171 21.71 -5.14 -2.21
C ILE A 171 23.03 -4.41 -2.50
N ARG A 172 23.34 -3.35 -1.74
CA ARG A 172 24.59 -2.61 -1.87
C ARG A 172 25.81 -3.49 -1.60
N LYS A 173 25.78 -4.31 -0.52
CA LYS A 173 26.86 -5.25 -0.21
C LYS A 173 27.08 -6.28 -1.32
N LEU A 174 26.00 -6.80 -1.91
CA LEU A 174 26.05 -7.83 -2.95
C LEU A 174 26.47 -7.30 -4.32
N THR A 175 26.20 -6.01 -4.62
CA THR A 175 26.37 -5.45 -5.97
C THR A 175 27.37 -4.31 -6.06
N GLY A 176 27.69 -3.65 -4.93
CA GLY A 176 28.43 -2.39 -4.89
C GLY A 176 27.65 -1.20 -5.44
N LYS A 177 26.32 -1.34 -5.68
CA LYS A 177 25.48 -0.32 -6.30
C LYS A 177 24.65 0.45 -5.27
N GLU A 178 24.55 1.76 -5.46
CA GLU A 178 23.69 2.62 -4.66
C GLU A 178 22.29 2.68 -5.31
N THR A 179 21.30 2.18 -4.59
CA THR A 179 19.91 2.08 -5.07
C THR A 179 18.96 2.73 -4.07
N ALA A 180 17.69 2.89 -4.46
CA ALA A 180 16.60 3.07 -3.54
C ALA A 180 15.78 1.78 -3.45
N VAL A 181 15.10 1.58 -2.32
CA VAL A 181 14.13 0.49 -2.12
C VAL A 181 12.81 1.08 -1.66
N VAL A 182 11.71 0.63 -2.27
CA VAL A 182 10.34 1.00 -1.90
C VAL A 182 9.55 -0.28 -1.67
N ILE A 183 8.80 -0.33 -0.57
CA ILE A 183 7.86 -1.40 -0.27
C ILE A 183 6.46 -0.89 -0.57
N ALA A 184 5.77 -1.56 -1.49
CA ALA A 184 4.45 -1.19 -1.99
C ALA A 184 3.36 -2.12 -1.45
N ASP A 185 2.20 -1.56 -1.18
CA ASP A 185 0.98 -2.30 -0.82
C ASP A 185 -0.21 -1.79 -1.62
N THR A 186 -1.21 -2.64 -1.82
CA THR A 186 -2.35 -2.31 -2.67
C THR A 186 -3.47 -1.66 -1.86
N GLU A 187 -3.92 -0.48 -2.28
CA GLU A 187 -4.99 0.26 -1.63
C GLU A 187 -6.21 0.48 -2.52
N TRP A 188 -7.39 0.34 -1.91
CA TRP A 188 -8.67 0.58 -2.53
C TRP A 188 -8.94 2.09 -2.71
N LYS A 189 -9.63 2.45 -3.79
CA LYS A 189 -10.07 3.83 -4.07
C LYS A 189 -11.53 4.05 -3.70
N LEU A 190 -11.80 5.14 -2.98
CA LEU A 190 -13.16 5.52 -2.58
C LEU A 190 -13.98 6.11 -3.73
N ASP A 191 -13.33 6.82 -4.63
CA ASP A 191 -13.95 7.67 -5.66
C ASP A 191 -14.17 6.98 -6.99
N LYS A 192 -13.52 5.84 -7.21
CA LYS A 192 -13.66 5.03 -8.44
C LYS A 192 -13.38 3.56 -8.16
N PHE A 193 -13.93 2.69 -9.00
CA PHE A 193 -13.66 1.26 -8.93
C PHE A 193 -12.20 0.96 -9.30
N GLY A 194 -11.53 0.21 -8.45
CA GLY A 194 -10.14 -0.19 -8.66
C GLY A 194 -9.25 0.04 -7.44
N THR A 195 -8.04 -0.47 -7.57
CA THR A 195 -6.97 -0.36 -6.58
C THR A 195 -5.73 0.29 -7.20
N VAL A 196 -4.83 0.74 -6.37
CA VAL A 196 -3.52 1.25 -6.77
C VAL A 196 -2.52 0.92 -5.67
N ASP A 197 -1.29 0.61 -6.05
CA ASP A 197 -0.23 0.41 -5.08
C ASP A 197 0.28 1.75 -4.56
N VAL A 198 0.45 1.83 -3.26
CA VAL A 198 1.03 2.96 -2.52
C VAL A 198 2.24 2.49 -1.74
N ALA A 199 3.18 3.38 -1.47
CA ALA A 199 4.34 3.06 -0.67
C ALA A 199 3.97 2.95 0.81
N ILE A 200 4.39 1.86 1.45
CA ILE A 200 4.29 1.71 2.90
C ILE A 200 5.63 1.86 3.60
N GLY A 201 6.74 1.79 2.87
CA GLY A 201 8.08 2.00 3.38
C GLY A 201 9.07 2.31 2.27
N SER A 202 10.12 3.06 2.58
CA SER A 202 11.17 3.38 1.61
C SER A 202 12.51 3.66 2.26
N SER A 203 13.57 3.59 1.46
CA SER A 203 14.94 3.99 1.84
C SER A 203 15.74 4.38 0.59
N GLY A 204 16.55 5.42 0.70
CA GLY A 204 17.42 5.88 -0.38
C GLY A 204 16.79 6.86 -1.35
N ILE A 205 15.52 7.19 -1.21
CA ILE A 205 14.77 8.13 -2.04
C ILE A 205 14.02 9.12 -1.16
N GLN A 206 14.00 10.41 -1.54
CA GLN A 206 13.16 11.41 -0.89
C GLN A 206 11.68 11.08 -1.17
N PRO A 207 10.84 10.77 -0.16
CA PRO A 207 9.48 10.31 -0.40
C PRO A 207 8.61 11.36 -1.09
N ILE A 208 8.68 12.60 -0.62
CA ILE A 208 7.87 13.72 -1.13
C ILE A 208 8.77 14.75 -1.78
N SER A 209 8.44 15.19 -2.98
CA SER A 209 9.18 16.24 -3.69
C SER A 209 9.11 17.58 -2.95
N ARG A 210 10.18 18.40 -3.05
CA ARG A 210 10.26 19.71 -2.37
C ARG A 210 9.84 20.87 -3.27
N ASN A 211 8.81 20.68 -4.08
CA ASN A 211 8.42 21.63 -5.13
C ASN A 211 7.24 22.56 -4.74
N PHE A 212 6.80 22.55 -3.47
CA PHE A 212 5.73 23.44 -3.03
C PHE A 212 6.14 24.93 -3.21
N GLY A 213 5.27 25.70 -3.87
CA GLY A 213 5.54 27.10 -4.15
C GLY A 213 6.55 27.38 -5.27
N SER A 214 7.05 26.34 -5.96
CA SER A 214 7.86 26.51 -7.17
C SER A 214 7.09 27.28 -8.25
N LYS A 215 7.82 28.02 -9.09
CA LYS A 215 7.23 28.82 -10.18
C LYS A 215 6.81 27.94 -11.35
N ASP A 216 5.68 28.28 -11.97
CA ASP A 216 5.23 27.71 -13.24
C ASP A 216 6.03 28.28 -14.43
N LEU A 217 5.66 27.90 -15.65
CA LEU A 217 6.29 28.39 -16.88
C LEU A 217 6.15 29.91 -17.09
N TYR A 218 5.20 30.53 -16.41
CA TYR A 218 4.94 31.99 -16.47
C TYR A 218 5.51 32.74 -15.26
N GLY A 219 6.30 32.07 -14.42
CA GLY A 219 6.92 32.66 -13.24
C GLY A 219 6.01 32.84 -12.03
N LYS A 220 4.79 32.29 -12.03
CA LYS A 220 3.84 32.40 -10.91
C LYS A 220 4.09 31.28 -9.89
N PRO A 221 4.11 31.60 -8.58
CA PRO A 221 4.14 30.58 -7.53
C PRO A 221 2.93 29.65 -7.66
N LYS A 222 3.20 28.35 -7.70
CA LYS A 222 2.18 27.33 -7.89
C LYS A 222 1.73 26.75 -6.54
N PHE A 223 0.43 26.73 -6.30
CA PHE A 223 -0.13 25.95 -5.21
C PHE A 223 -0.11 24.47 -5.59
N GLY A 224 0.54 23.63 -4.78
CA GLY A 224 0.74 22.19 -5.07
C GLY A 224 2.05 21.96 -5.84
N GLY A 225 2.08 20.95 -6.70
CA GLY A 225 3.30 20.49 -7.38
C GLY A 225 4.22 19.71 -6.47
N VAL A 226 3.69 19.18 -5.37
CA VAL A 226 4.37 18.26 -4.45
C VAL A 226 3.96 16.86 -4.87
N ASP A 227 4.91 16.11 -5.41
CA ASP A 227 4.67 14.73 -5.84
C ASP A 227 5.05 13.79 -4.69
N ASP A 228 4.20 12.82 -4.42
CA ASP A 228 4.58 11.65 -3.64
C ASP A 228 5.33 10.68 -4.57
N LEU A 229 6.67 10.78 -4.54
CA LEU A 229 7.52 10.00 -5.44
C LEU A 229 7.46 8.51 -5.11
N THR A 230 7.30 8.18 -3.85
CA THR A 230 7.24 6.78 -3.42
C THR A 230 5.94 6.12 -3.85
N ASP A 231 4.81 6.83 -3.79
CA ASP A 231 3.53 6.34 -4.33
C ASP A 231 3.58 6.24 -5.87
N LEU A 232 4.17 7.23 -6.55
CA LEU A 232 4.30 7.19 -8.01
C LEU A 232 5.11 5.99 -8.50
N VAL A 233 6.24 5.66 -7.84
CA VAL A 233 7.03 4.48 -8.22
C VAL A 233 6.32 3.18 -7.85
N SER A 234 5.59 3.13 -6.74
CA SER A 234 4.75 1.99 -6.36
C SER A 234 3.65 1.72 -7.39
N ALA A 235 2.89 2.75 -7.74
CA ALA A 235 1.85 2.66 -8.76
C ALA A 235 2.41 2.26 -10.15
N SER A 236 3.61 2.76 -10.50
CA SER A 236 4.27 2.39 -11.75
C SER A 236 4.72 0.92 -11.77
N ALA A 237 5.24 0.42 -10.66
CA ALA A 237 5.64 -0.98 -10.52
C ALA A 237 4.43 -1.94 -10.56
N ASN A 238 3.28 -1.50 -10.05
CA ASN A 238 2.03 -2.28 -10.07
C ASN A 238 1.57 -2.67 -11.49
N LEU A 239 1.96 -1.90 -12.52
CA LEU A 239 1.71 -2.27 -13.92
C LEU A 239 2.32 -3.63 -14.30
N LEU A 240 3.37 -4.08 -13.59
CA LEU A 240 4.05 -5.35 -13.83
C LEU A 240 3.80 -6.38 -12.72
N PHE A 241 3.45 -5.95 -11.52
CA PHE A 241 3.13 -6.86 -10.42
C PHE A 241 1.88 -7.67 -10.71
N GLY A 242 0.87 -7.01 -11.31
CA GLY A 242 -0.46 -7.57 -11.42
C GLY A 242 -1.15 -7.70 -10.06
N GLN A 243 -2.29 -8.39 -10.04
CA GLN A 243 -3.09 -8.56 -8.83
C GLN A 243 -3.44 -10.03 -8.56
N THR A 244 -2.98 -10.95 -9.40
CA THR A 244 -3.39 -12.36 -9.35
C THR A 244 -2.22 -13.34 -9.24
N ASP A 245 -1.80 -13.95 -10.33
CA ASP A 245 -0.83 -15.05 -10.41
C ASP A 245 0.39 -14.73 -11.30
N GLU A 246 0.66 -13.46 -11.53
CA GLU A 246 1.76 -13.01 -12.41
C GLU A 246 3.13 -13.39 -11.87
N ALA A 247 3.26 -13.75 -10.60
CA ALA A 247 4.48 -14.13 -9.93
C ALA A 247 5.64 -13.11 -10.09
N THR A 248 5.29 -11.82 -10.19
CA THR A 248 6.24 -10.72 -10.41
C THR A 248 6.21 -9.74 -9.22
N PRO A 249 6.70 -10.12 -8.03
CA PRO A 249 6.55 -9.32 -6.82
C PRO A 249 7.61 -8.22 -6.65
N VAL A 250 8.53 -8.10 -7.59
CA VAL A 250 9.62 -7.10 -7.56
C VAL A 250 9.71 -6.41 -8.91
N ALA A 251 9.90 -5.10 -8.91
CA ALA A 251 10.21 -4.33 -10.11
C ALA A 251 11.44 -3.44 -9.90
N ILE A 252 12.19 -3.21 -10.97
CA ILE A 252 13.31 -2.27 -11.01
C ILE A 252 12.91 -1.11 -11.90
N ILE A 253 12.89 0.11 -11.36
CA ILE A 253 12.65 1.34 -12.10
C ILE A 253 14.00 2.00 -12.37
N ARG A 254 14.35 2.16 -13.63
CA ARG A 254 15.63 2.67 -14.10
C ARG A 254 15.50 3.97 -14.87
N GLY A 255 16.46 4.88 -14.66
CA GLY A 255 16.49 6.17 -15.36
C GLY A 255 15.61 7.25 -14.72
N LEU A 256 14.95 6.96 -13.60
CA LEU A 256 14.26 7.96 -12.79
C LEU A 256 15.31 8.86 -12.12
N LYS A 257 15.10 10.19 -12.20
CA LYS A 257 15.88 11.15 -11.44
C LYS A 257 15.14 11.50 -10.16
N TYR A 258 15.78 11.29 -9.02
CA TYR A 258 15.21 11.57 -7.71
C TYR A 258 16.27 12.12 -6.75
N GLU A 259 15.84 12.79 -5.71
CA GLU A 259 16.71 13.24 -4.61
C GLU A 259 16.95 12.04 -3.65
N LYS A 260 18.21 11.77 -3.32
CA LYS A 260 18.56 10.73 -2.34
C LYS A 260 18.23 11.21 -0.92
N SER A 261 17.70 10.33 -0.10
CA SER A 261 17.33 10.64 1.28
C SER A 261 17.39 9.39 2.14
N GLU A 262 17.77 9.58 3.41
CA GLU A 262 17.62 8.53 4.43
C GLU A 262 16.25 8.55 5.12
N LYS A 263 15.40 9.53 4.78
CA LYS A 263 14.00 9.57 5.23
C LYS A 263 13.19 8.49 4.54
N GLY A 264 12.29 7.87 5.30
CA GLY A 264 11.33 6.92 4.79
C GLY A 264 9.93 7.50 4.61
N VAL A 265 8.98 6.65 4.26
CA VAL A 265 7.56 7.02 4.09
C VAL A 265 6.96 7.52 5.41
N GLU A 266 7.35 6.92 6.55
CA GLU A 266 6.86 7.34 7.88
C GLU A 266 7.28 8.78 8.22
N ASP A 267 8.48 9.21 7.79
CA ASP A 267 8.97 10.58 7.99
C ASP A 267 8.20 11.62 7.15
N ALA A 268 7.55 11.19 6.06
CA ALA A 268 6.72 12.03 5.21
C ALA A 268 5.27 12.12 5.72
N ALA A 269 4.85 11.24 6.61
CA ALA A 269 3.52 11.26 7.18
C ALA A 269 3.31 12.49 8.09
N TYR A 270 2.08 12.97 8.13
CA TYR A 270 1.74 14.04 9.09
C TYR A 270 1.97 13.57 10.53
N PRO A 271 2.57 14.42 11.40
CA PRO A 271 2.60 14.13 12.83
C PRO A 271 1.19 13.81 13.36
N ARG A 272 1.06 12.82 14.23
CA ARG A 272 -0.25 12.33 14.71
C ARG A 272 -1.22 13.42 15.17
N LYS A 273 -0.68 14.48 15.77
CA LYS A 273 -1.48 15.65 16.19
C LYS A 273 -2.01 16.40 14.97
N ALA A 274 -1.13 16.74 14.02
CA ALA A 274 -1.51 17.47 12.80
C ALA A 274 -2.53 16.67 11.96
N TYR A 275 -2.34 15.37 11.83
CA TYR A 275 -3.29 14.48 11.15
C TYR A 275 -4.69 14.51 11.79
N ARG A 276 -4.77 14.39 13.13
CA ARG A 276 -6.06 14.48 13.85
C ARG A 276 -6.72 15.85 13.72
N ASP A 277 -5.91 16.92 13.83
CA ASP A 277 -6.40 18.29 13.69
C ASP A 277 -6.91 18.53 12.25
N ALA A 278 -6.21 18.04 11.23
CA ALA A 278 -6.63 18.14 9.83
C ALA A 278 -7.98 17.43 9.60
N ILE A 279 -8.16 16.20 10.12
CA ILE A 279 -9.46 15.50 10.03
C ILE A 279 -10.58 16.30 10.73
N ARG A 280 -10.30 16.80 11.93
CA ARG A 280 -11.28 17.60 12.69
C ARG A 280 -11.67 18.87 11.93
N MET A 281 -10.69 19.61 11.42
CA MET A 281 -10.93 20.82 10.62
C MET A 281 -11.72 20.48 9.35
N PHE A 282 -11.36 19.41 8.64
CA PHE A 282 -12.09 18.94 7.47
C PHE A 282 -13.56 18.68 7.77
N VAL A 283 -13.86 17.95 8.84
CA VAL A 283 -15.25 17.66 9.23
C VAL A 283 -16.02 18.94 9.56
N LEU A 284 -15.43 19.82 10.37
CA LEU A 284 -16.08 21.08 10.78
C LEU A 284 -16.35 22.02 9.61
N GLU A 285 -15.38 22.21 8.70
CA GLU A 285 -15.57 23.07 7.52
C GLU A 285 -16.57 22.48 6.53
N ASN A 286 -16.67 21.15 6.40
CA ASN A 286 -17.69 20.52 5.56
C ASN A 286 -19.09 20.65 6.14
N ILE A 287 -19.25 20.57 7.47
CA ILE A 287 -20.55 20.84 8.14
C ILE A 287 -20.94 22.30 7.91
N LYS A 288 -20.04 23.23 8.16
CA LYS A 288 -20.25 24.68 7.92
C LYS A 288 -20.63 24.96 6.46
N PHE A 289 -19.88 24.39 5.49
CA PHE A 289 -20.19 24.56 4.07
C PHE A 289 -21.60 24.06 3.71
N LYS A 290 -22.00 22.89 4.22
CA LYS A 290 -23.36 22.35 4.01
C LYS A 290 -24.44 23.27 4.59
N LEU A 291 -24.24 23.80 5.78
CA LEU A 291 -25.18 24.74 6.40
C LEU A 291 -25.31 26.04 5.58
N LEU A 292 -24.18 26.60 5.15
CA LEU A 292 -24.17 27.79 4.27
C LEU A 292 -24.84 27.51 2.93
N SER A 293 -24.60 26.32 2.34
CA SER A 293 -25.25 25.89 1.10
C SER A 293 -26.78 25.74 1.25
N LEU A 294 -27.27 25.32 2.40
CA LEU A 294 -28.71 25.29 2.69
C LEU A 294 -29.29 26.71 2.82
N LEU A 295 -28.60 27.60 3.52
CA LEU A 295 -28.99 28.99 3.68
C LEU A 295 -28.99 29.74 2.33
N SER A 296 -28.03 29.48 1.45
CA SER A 296 -27.96 30.14 0.13
C SER A 296 -29.12 29.80 -0.81
N LYS A 297 -29.94 28.79 -0.51
CA LYS A 297 -31.16 28.49 -1.28
C LYS A 297 -32.31 29.42 -0.93
N VAL A 298 -32.18 30.23 0.11
CA VAL A 298 -33.19 31.19 0.57
C VAL A 298 -32.95 32.58 -0.04
N PHE A 299 -31.78 32.78 -0.63
CA PHE A 299 -31.38 33.96 -1.40
C PHE A 299 -31.36 33.69 -2.91
#